data_2acbda9db3938a724457782c7a3da76b
#
_entry.id   2acbda9db3938a724457782c7a3da76b
#
_cell.length_a   1.000
_cell.length_b   1.000
_cell.length_c   1.000
_cell.angle_alpha   90.00
_cell.angle_beta   90.00
_cell.angle_gamma   90.00
#
_symmetry.space_group_name_H-M   'P 1'
#
loop_
_entity.id
_entity.type
_entity.pdbx_description
1 polymer ?
#
loop_
_entity_poly.entity_id
_entity_poly.type
_entity_poly.pdbx_seq_one_letter_code
_entity_poly.pdbx_strand_id
1 'polypeptide(L)'
;DRLYFEPLSAESVIEIYKKENSNGKVLGVYVQFGGQTPLKIAKQLEKSGINILGTSTEAIDLAEDRDLFSNTLNELKINQPKNGISNNIDDILNIANHIGYPVLVRPSYVLGGRAMEIAYDNKSLESYAKTAMMVSTNNTILIDKYLENATEIDVDLIRDSKGNVFIAGIMEHIEEAGIHSGDSACSLPPFSLNKSMENKITKWVSDIANKINVIGLMNTQLAIKDNALYVLEVNP
;
A
#
# COMPACT_ATOMS: atom_id res chain seq x y z
N ASP A 1 -8.08 4.10 -30.77
CA ASP A 1 -8.32 3.89 -29.36
C ASP A 1 -9.78 4.21 -29.04
N ARG A 2 -10.39 3.45 -28.11
CA ARG A 2 -11.78 3.59 -27.72
C ARG A 2 -11.89 3.89 -26.25
N LEU A 3 -12.83 4.73 -25.85
CA LEU A 3 -13.16 5.05 -24.48
C LEU A 3 -14.56 4.49 -24.18
N TYR A 4 -14.68 3.79 -23.05
CA TYR A 4 -15.93 3.24 -22.55
C TYR A 4 -16.31 3.95 -21.25
N PHE A 5 -17.53 4.45 -21.19
CA PHE A 5 -18.10 5.11 -20.01
C PHE A 5 -19.04 4.13 -19.27
N GLU A 6 -18.43 3.16 -18.61
CA GLU A 6 -19.14 2.10 -17.90
C GLU A 6 -18.66 2.02 -16.44
N PRO A 7 -19.48 1.53 -15.53
CA PRO A 7 -19.02 1.23 -14.18
C PRO A 7 -17.81 0.27 -14.21
N LEU A 8 -16.82 0.49 -13.31
CA LEU A 8 -15.70 -0.42 -13.15
C LEU A 8 -16.13 -1.67 -12.34
N SER A 9 -17.07 -2.43 -12.92
CA SER A 9 -17.45 -3.75 -12.45
C SER A 9 -16.79 -4.84 -13.30
N ALA A 10 -16.64 -6.04 -12.75
CA ALA A 10 -16.07 -7.14 -13.51
C ALA A 10 -16.91 -7.50 -14.72
N GLU A 11 -18.24 -7.43 -14.60
CA GLU A 11 -19.20 -7.70 -15.69
C GLU A 11 -18.97 -6.75 -16.85
N SER A 12 -18.91 -5.44 -16.59
CA SER A 12 -18.69 -4.43 -17.63
C SER A 12 -17.35 -4.64 -18.34
N VAL A 13 -16.29 -4.89 -17.58
CA VAL A 13 -14.95 -5.13 -18.15
C VAL A 13 -14.91 -6.42 -18.97
N ILE A 14 -15.56 -7.50 -18.52
CA ILE A 14 -15.64 -8.76 -19.26
C ILE A 14 -16.37 -8.57 -20.60
N GLU A 15 -17.47 -7.83 -20.62
CA GLU A 15 -18.23 -7.59 -21.86
C GLU A 15 -17.45 -6.69 -22.83
N ILE A 16 -16.75 -5.68 -22.34
CA ILE A 16 -15.84 -4.85 -23.15
C ILE A 16 -14.72 -5.72 -23.73
N TYR A 17 -14.10 -6.58 -22.90
CA TYR A 17 -13.04 -7.49 -23.33
C TYR A 17 -13.54 -8.42 -24.44
N LYS A 18 -14.71 -9.05 -24.29
CA LYS A 18 -15.31 -9.92 -25.31
C LYS A 18 -15.55 -9.17 -26.63
N LYS A 19 -16.13 -7.97 -26.53
CA LYS A 19 -16.42 -7.10 -27.68
C LYS A 19 -15.15 -6.73 -28.42
N GLU A 20 -14.11 -6.27 -27.73
CA GLU A 20 -12.86 -5.89 -28.38
C GLU A 20 -12.11 -7.13 -28.92
N ASN A 21 -12.14 -8.26 -28.21
CA ASN A 21 -11.51 -9.50 -28.67
C ASN A 21 -12.18 -10.09 -29.91
N SER A 22 -13.47 -9.79 -30.16
CA SER A 22 -14.15 -10.17 -31.41
C SER A 22 -13.69 -9.36 -32.63
N ASN A 23 -13.12 -8.18 -32.42
CA ASN A 23 -12.60 -7.30 -33.44
C ASN A 23 -11.09 -7.43 -33.68
N GLY A 24 -10.41 -8.20 -32.84
CA GLY A 24 -8.97 -8.44 -32.90
C GLY A 24 -8.48 -9.02 -31.56
N LYS A 25 -7.31 -9.67 -31.55
CA LYS A 25 -6.78 -10.30 -30.35
C LYS A 25 -6.47 -9.25 -29.27
N VAL A 26 -7.13 -9.33 -28.14
CA VAL A 26 -6.80 -8.58 -26.92
C VAL A 26 -5.77 -9.38 -26.13
N LEU A 27 -4.64 -8.76 -25.76
CA LEU A 27 -3.56 -9.43 -25.02
C LEU A 27 -3.91 -9.64 -23.55
N GLY A 28 -4.68 -8.74 -22.97
CA GLY A 28 -5.08 -8.76 -21.56
C GLY A 28 -5.56 -7.40 -21.08
N VAL A 29 -5.65 -7.23 -19.77
CA VAL A 29 -6.13 -6.02 -19.10
C VAL A 29 -5.09 -5.53 -18.11
N TYR A 30 -4.78 -4.23 -18.13
CA TYR A 30 -4.03 -3.56 -17.07
C TYR A 30 -5.00 -3.09 -15.98
N VAL A 31 -4.69 -3.39 -14.73
CA VAL A 31 -5.49 -3.00 -13.55
C VAL A 31 -4.81 -1.97 -12.66
N GLN A 32 -3.55 -1.64 -12.92
CA GLN A 32 -2.72 -0.80 -12.04
C GLN A 32 -2.99 0.71 -12.13
N PHE A 33 -3.58 1.21 -13.22
CA PHE A 33 -3.67 2.66 -13.49
C PHE A 33 -5.00 3.31 -13.08
N GLY A 34 -5.81 2.66 -12.28
CA GLY A 34 -7.15 3.14 -11.89
C GLY A 34 -7.35 3.18 -10.37
N GLY A 35 -6.29 3.22 -9.59
CA GLY A 35 -6.35 3.14 -8.12
C GLY A 35 -6.87 1.77 -7.66
N GLN A 36 -7.50 1.73 -6.50
CA GLN A 36 -7.92 0.48 -5.87
C GLN A 36 -9.12 -0.22 -6.54
N THR A 37 -9.94 0.50 -7.30
CA THR A 37 -11.16 -0.07 -7.88
C THR A 37 -10.87 -1.19 -8.88
N PRO A 38 -10.01 -1.01 -9.91
CA PRO A 38 -9.67 -2.09 -10.82
C PRO A 38 -8.85 -3.21 -10.16
N LEU A 39 -8.03 -2.94 -9.15
CA LEU A 39 -7.30 -3.97 -8.43
C LEU A 39 -8.26 -4.98 -7.77
N LYS A 40 -9.35 -4.51 -7.16
CA LYS A 40 -10.34 -5.37 -6.49
C LYS A 40 -11.07 -6.36 -7.43
N ILE A 41 -11.17 -6.04 -8.70
CA ILE A 41 -11.82 -6.93 -9.69
C ILE A 41 -10.80 -7.82 -10.44
N ALA A 42 -9.50 -7.62 -10.26
CA ALA A 42 -8.45 -8.33 -11.00
C ALA A 42 -8.59 -9.85 -10.92
N LYS A 43 -8.77 -10.41 -9.72
CA LYS A 43 -8.99 -11.85 -9.53
C LYS A 43 -10.25 -12.37 -10.22
N GLN A 44 -11.30 -11.57 -10.26
CA GLN A 44 -12.55 -11.96 -10.91
C GLN A 44 -12.39 -11.98 -12.44
N LEU A 45 -11.63 -11.02 -12.99
CA LEU A 45 -11.26 -11.00 -14.40
C LEU A 45 -10.40 -12.22 -14.77
N GLU A 46 -9.39 -12.52 -13.97
CA GLU A 46 -8.50 -13.68 -14.17
C GLU A 46 -9.27 -15.00 -14.13
N LYS A 47 -10.19 -15.19 -13.15
CA LYS A 47 -11.09 -16.35 -13.08
C LYS A 47 -12.00 -16.49 -14.29
N SER A 48 -12.27 -15.38 -15.00
CA SER A 48 -13.04 -15.37 -16.24
C SER A 48 -12.19 -15.63 -17.48
N GLY A 49 -10.91 -15.99 -17.32
CA GLY A 49 -9.98 -16.32 -18.40
C GLY A 49 -9.36 -15.09 -19.07
N ILE A 50 -9.43 -13.93 -18.45
CA ILE A 50 -8.81 -12.69 -18.92
C ILE A 50 -7.41 -12.58 -18.33
N ASN A 51 -6.41 -12.43 -19.19
CA ASN A 51 -5.03 -12.26 -18.77
C ASN A 51 -4.84 -10.88 -18.14
N ILE A 52 -4.29 -10.83 -16.91
CA ILE A 52 -3.88 -9.60 -16.26
C ILE A 52 -2.46 -9.26 -16.73
N LEU A 53 -2.28 -8.08 -17.31
CA LEU A 53 -0.99 -7.58 -17.77
C LEU A 53 -0.33 -6.76 -16.67
N GLY A 54 0.99 -6.86 -16.58
CA GLY A 54 1.76 -6.20 -15.53
C GLY A 54 1.96 -7.10 -14.33
N THR A 55 1.86 -6.53 -13.12
CA THR A 55 1.99 -7.27 -11.86
C THR A 55 0.87 -8.30 -11.71
N SER A 56 1.22 -9.53 -11.33
CA SER A 56 0.23 -10.62 -11.17
C SER A 56 -0.72 -10.37 -9.98
N THR A 57 -1.87 -11.02 -10.02
CA THR A 57 -2.86 -10.92 -8.92
C THR A 57 -2.31 -11.44 -7.60
N GLU A 58 -1.44 -12.48 -7.63
CA GLU A 58 -0.76 -12.98 -6.44
C GLU A 58 0.22 -11.98 -5.85
N ALA A 59 0.96 -11.26 -6.70
CA ALA A 59 1.90 -10.22 -6.26
C ALA A 59 1.16 -9.00 -5.67
N ILE A 60 0.02 -8.63 -6.26
CA ILE A 60 -0.86 -7.59 -5.72
C ILE A 60 -1.39 -7.99 -4.35
N ASP A 61 -1.91 -9.21 -4.20
CA ASP A 61 -2.39 -9.72 -2.91
C ASP A 61 -1.31 -9.74 -1.85
N LEU A 62 -0.09 -10.19 -2.21
CA LEU A 62 1.03 -10.24 -1.28
C LEU A 62 1.39 -8.84 -0.76
N ALA A 63 1.28 -7.82 -1.59
CA ALA A 63 1.53 -6.44 -1.20
C ALA A 63 0.40 -5.84 -0.36
N GLU A 64 -0.86 -6.22 -0.65
CA GLU A 64 -2.04 -5.71 0.05
C GLU A 64 -2.35 -6.45 1.36
N ASP A 65 -1.99 -7.74 1.44
CA ASP A 65 -2.16 -8.53 2.67
C ASP A 65 -1.07 -8.17 3.68
N ARG A 66 -1.50 -7.63 4.81
CA ARG A 66 -0.58 -7.09 5.82
C ARG A 66 0.34 -8.13 6.44
N ASP A 67 -0.18 -9.33 6.69
CA ASP A 67 0.61 -10.40 7.31
C ASP A 67 1.63 -10.95 6.31
N LEU A 68 1.22 -11.16 5.07
CA LEU A 68 2.11 -11.62 4.00
C LEU A 68 3.19 -10.58 3.70
N PHE A 69 2.81 -9.31 3.63
CA PHE A 69 3.75 -8.22 3.39
C PHE A 69 4.73 -8.04 4.56
N SER A 70 4.23 -8.09 5.80
CA SER A 70 5.06 -8.04 7.00
C SER A 70 6.10 -9.15 7.04
N ASN A 71 5.69 -10.39 6.70
CA ASN A 71 6.62 -11.52 6.60
C ASN A 71 7.67 -11.28 5.50
N THR A 72 7.27 -10.74 4.37
CA THR A 72 8.17 -10.38 3.26
C THR A 72 9.22 -9.36 3.70
N LEU A 73 8.83 -8.30 4.41
CA LEU A 73 9.76 -7.31 4.94
C LEU A 73 10.72 -7.91 5.98
N ASN A 74 10.22 -8.81 6.85
CA ASN A 74 11.05 -9.52 7.83
C ASN A 74 12.11 -10.41 7.16
N GLU A 75 11.74 -11.15 6.11
CA GLU A 75 12.69 -11.96 5.31
C GLU A 75 13.78 -11.08 4.68
N LEU A 76 13.42 -9.90 4.19
CA LEU A 76 14.33 -8.92 3.61
C LEU A 76 15.12 -8.13 4.67
N LYS A 77 14.80 -8.29 5.96
CA LYS A 77 15.36 -7.50 7.09
C LYS A 77 15.15 -6.00 6.90
N ILE A 78 13.99 -5.64 6.39
CA ILE A 78 13.54 -4.27 6.18
C ILE A 78 12.64 -3.88 7.34
N ASN A 79 12.87 -2.71 7.93
CA ASN A 79 12.09 -2.23 9.06
C ASN A 79 10.69 -1.78 8.62
N GLN A 80 9.72 -2.10 9.44
CA GLN A 80 8.36 -1.56 9.40
C GLN A 80 7.97 -1.07 10.80
N PRO A 81 7.01 -0.15 10.96
CA PRO A 81 6.49 0.19 12.27
C PRO A 81 5.96 -1.06 12.97
N LYS A 82 6.15 -1.16 14.29
CA LYS A 82 5.53 -2.23 15.06
C LYS A 82 4.02 -2.17 14.85
N ASN A 83 3.40 -3.30 14.63
CA ASN A 83 1.98 -3.37 14.32
C ASN A 83 1.34 -4.61 14.93
N GLY A 84 0.02 -4.63 14.89
CA GLY A 84 -0.78 -5.80 15.24
C GLY A 84 -2.21 -5.63 14.72
N ILE A 85 -2.93 -6.72 14.72
CA ILE A 85 -4.29 -6.81 14.20
C ILE A 85 -5.16 -7.59 15.16
N SER A 86 -6.38 -7.13 15.43
CA SER A 86 -7.38 -7.87 16.17
C SER A 86 -8.80 -7.41 15.84
N ASN A 87 -9.77 -8.23 16.16
CA ASN A 87 -11.21 -7.91 16.16
C ASN A 87 -11.79 -7.85 17.58
N ASN A 88 -10.92 -7.86 18.59
CA ASN A 88 -11.28 -7.82 20.01
C ASN A 88 -10.66 -6.60 20.69
N ILE A 89 -11.43 -5.85 21.46
CA ILE A 89 -10.99 -4.60 22.11
C ILE A 89 -9.87 -4.86 23.13
N ASP A 90 -9.98 -5.92 23.93
CA ASP A 90 -8.97 -6.22 24.97
C ASP A 90 -7.63 -6.58 24.33
N ASP A 91 -7.65 -7.33 23.22
CA ASP A 91 -6.44 -7.64 22.46
C ASP A 91 -5.85 -6.39 21.81
N ILE A 92 -6.69 -5.49 21.28
CA ILE A 92 -6.26 -4.20 20.71
C ILE A 92 -5.52 -3.37 21.76
N LEU A 93 -6.07 -3.26 22.97
CA LEU A 93 -5.43 -2.56 24.10
C LEU A 93 -4.10 -3.21 24.49
N ASN A 94 -4.04 -4.54 24.55
CA ASN A 94 -2.82 -5.28 24.86
C ASN A 94 -1.74 -5.08 23.77
N ILE A 95 -2.13 -5.13 22.48
CA ILE A 95 -1.25 -4.85 21.34
C ILE A 95 -0.67 -3.44 21.45
N ALA A 96 -1.51 -2.43 21.68
CA ALA A 96 -1.08 -1.04 21.78
C ALA A 96 -0.14 -0.80 22.97
N ASN A 97 -0.42 -1.41 24.12
CA ASN A 97 0.46 -1.35 25.30
C ASN A 97 1.83 -1.99 25.04
N HIS A 98 1.88 -3.08 24.23
CA HIS A 98 3.13 -3.72 23.83
C HIS A 98 3.90 -2.88 22.79
N ILE A 99 3.21 -2.27 21.83
CA ILE A 99 3.79 -1.38 20.81
C ILE A 99 4.30 -0.09 21.43
N GLY A 100 3.57 0.44 22.42
CA GLY A 100 3.78 1.75 23.05
C GLY A 100 3.10 2.88 22.28
N TYR A 101 2.44 3.79 23.02
CA TYR A 101 1.77 4.96 22.45
C TYR A 101 2.75 6.01 21.89
N PRO A 102 2.34 6.90 20.95
CA PRO A 102 1.06 6.87 20.27
C PRO A 102 0.97 5.76 19.23
N VAL A 103 -0.27 5.34 18.93
CA VAL A 103 -0.58 4.34 17.90
C VAL A 103 -1.61 4.88 16.91
N LEU A 104 -1.48 4.47 15.64
CA LEU A 104 -2.45 4.71 14.60
C LEU A 104 -3.46 3.56 14.58
N VAL A 105 -4.74 3.90 14.65
CA VAL A 105 -5.87 2.97 14.59
C VAL A 105 -6.51 3.07 13.23
N ARG A 106 -6.68 1.97 12.53
CA ARG A 106 -7.37 1.96 11.24
C ARG A 106 -8.18 0.70 11.01
N PRO A 107 -9.37 0.79 10.39
CA PRO A 107 -10.12 -0.39 9.98
C PRO A 107 -9.37 -1.15 8.90
N SER A 108 -9.48 -2.48 8.90
CA SER A 108 -9.02 -3.28 7.76
C SER A 108 -9.89 -3.01 6.54
N TYR A 109 -9.27 -2.92 5.36
CA TYR A 109 -9.95 -2.78 4.06
C TYR A 109 -10.77 -1.51 3.84
N VAL A 110 -10.48 -0.40 4.54
CA VAL A 110 -11.11 0.90 4.28
C VAL A 110 -10.16 1.78 3.47
N LEU A 111 -10.70 2.34 2.37
CA LEU A 111 -9.98 3.21 1.45
C LEU A 111 -9.99 4.67 1.89
N GLY A 112 -8.91 5.38 1.59
CA GLY A 112 -8.86 6.84 1.67
C GLY A 112 -8.81 7.40 3.09
N GLY A 113 -8.13 6.74 4.03
CA GLY A 113 -7.89 7.28 5.38
C GLY A 113 -9.15 7.43 6.25
N ARG A 114 -10.29 6.88 5.82
CA ARG A 114 -11.56 6.98 6.53
C ARG A 114 -11.50 6.25 7.86
N ALA A 115 -11.82 6.94 8.96
CA ALA A 115 -11.76 6.41 10.33
C ALA A 115 -10.34 6.00 10.78
N MET A 116 -9.29 6.65 10.27
CA MET A 116 -7.95 6.59 10.83
C MET A 116 -7.82 7.63 11.93
N GLU A 117 -7.36 7.20 13.11
CA GLU A 117 -7.22 8.06 14.27
C GLU A 117 -5.92 7.74 15.03
N ILE A 118 -5.29 8.77 15.58
CA ILE A 118 -4.09 8.60 16.41
C ILE A 118 -4.53 8.55 17.88
N ALA A 119 -4.27 7.43 18.54
CA ALA A 119 -4.54 7.27 19.95
C ALA A 119 -3.27 7.45 20.78
N TYR A 120 -3.38 8.25 21.83
CA TYR A 120 -2.28 8.56 22.75
C TYR A 120 -2.38 7.80 24.09
N ASP A 121 -3.52 7.16 24.35
CA ASP A 121 -3.80 6.40 25.55
C ASP A 121 -4.87 5.33 25.31
N ASN A 122 -5.05 4.44 26.30
CA ASN A 122 -6.03 3.36 26.24
C ASN A 122 -7.47 3.87 26.07
N LYS A 123 -7.81 5.02 26.64
CA LYS A 123 -9.18 5.56 26.62
C LYS A 123 -9.55 6.05 25.22
N SER A 124 -8.66 6.83 24.60
CA SER A 124 -8.85 7.27 23.21
C SER A 124 -8.84 6.09 22.23
N LEU A 125 -7.93 5.13 22.45
CA LEU A 125 -7.85 3.92 21.63
C LEU A 125 -9.14 3.10 21.67
N GLU A 126 -9.71 2.87 22.85
CA GLU A 126 -10.96 2.12 22.99
C GLU A 126 -12.12 2.80 22.25
N SER A 127 -12.21 4.13 22.35
CA SER A 127 -13.23 4.92 21.64
C SER A 127 -13.09 4.81 20.13
N TYR A 128 -11.87 4.99 19.60
CA TYR A 128 -11.59 4.93 18.17
C TYR A 128 -11.74 3.54 17.60
N ALA A 129 -11.29 2.51 18.33
CA ALA A 129 -11.45 1.12 17.91
C ALA A 129 -12.92 0.72 17.77
N LYS A 130 -13.80 1.13 18.69
CA LYS A 130 -15.26 0.90 18.58
C LYS A 130 -15.83 1.52 17.32
N THR A 131 -15.45 2.77 17.01
CA THR A 131 -15.89 3.46 15.79
C THR A 131 -15.36 2.79 14.52
N ALA A 132 -14.09 2.42 14.52
CA ALA A 132 -13.44 1.76 13.40
C ALA A 132 -14.01 0.36 13.12
N MET A 133 -14.38 -0.40 14.17
CA MET A 133 -15.05 -1.70 14.03
C MET A 133 -16.41 -1.59 13.33
N MET A 134 -17.16 -0.51 13.55
CA MET A 134 -18.48 -0.32 12.93
C MET A 134 -18.39 -0.12 11.41
N VAL A 135 -17.27 0.38 10.90
CA VAL A 135 -17.05 0.64 9.46
C VAL A 135 -16.22 -0.46 8.78
N SER A 136 -15.58 -1.33 9.54
CA SER A 136 -14.81 -2.47 9.02
C SER A 136 -15.74 -3.60 8.62
N THR A 137 -15.55 -4.16 7.43
CA THR A 137 -16.35 -5.28 6.92
C THR A 137 -16.27 -6.55 7.78
N ASN A 138 -15.13 -6.76 8.46
CA ASN A 138 -14.85 -7.94 9.27
C ASN A 138 -14.63 -7.60 10.76
N ASN A 139 -15.01 -6.38 11.20
CA ASN A 139 -14.73 -5.84 12.54
C ASN A 139 -13.23 -5.88 12.92
N THR A 140 -12.34 -6.03 11.94
CA THR A 140 -10.90 -6.14 12.17
C THR A 140 -10.24 -4.78 12.15
N ILE A 141 -9.42 -4.50 13.16
CA ILE A 141 -8.70 -3.25 13.36
C ILE A 141 -7.20 -3.51 13.28
N LEU A 142 -6.51 -2.63 12.58
CA LEU A 142 -5.06 -2.55 12.56
C LEU A 142 -4.59 -1.48 13.54
N ILE A 143 -3.55 -1.80 14.28
CA ILE A 143 -2.85 -0.89 15.18
C ILE A 143 -1.41 -0.83 14.74
N ASP A 144 -0.95 0.35 14.39
CA ASP A 144 0.43 0.60 13.99
C ASP A 144 1.10 1.55 14.97
N LYS A 145 2.39 1.39 15.24
CA LYS A 145 3.16 2.43 15.92
C LYS A 145 3.11 3.71 15.08
N TYR A 146 2.57 4.78 15.64
CA TYR A 146 2.63 6.09 15.00
C TYR A 146 4.02 6.70 15.14
N LEU A 147 4.59 7.13 14.03
CA LEU A 147 5.93 7.73 13.96
C LEU A 147 5.80 9.26 13.96
N GLU A 148 5.63 9.85 15.14
CA GLU A 148 5.50 11.31 15.30
C GLU A 148 6.72 12.04 14.75
N ASN A 149 6.50 13.17 14.07
CA ASN A 149 7.55 13.99 13.46
C ASN A 149 8.51 13.20 12.56
N ALA A 150 8.01 12.16 11.90
CA ALA A 150 8.76 11.46 10.88
C ALA A 150 8.67 12.22 9.54
N THR A 151 9.72 12.16 8.74
CA THR A 151 9.70 12.63 7.36
C THR A 151 9.16 11.51 6.48
N GLU A 152 8.10 11.77 5.74
CA GLU A 152 7.52 10.82 4.80
C GLU A 152 8.20 10.91 3.44
N ILE A 153 8.41 9.77 2.82
CA ILE A 153 9.07 9.64 1.52
C ILE A 153 8.23 8.73 0.63
N ASP A 154 7.87 9.23 -0.55
CA ASP A 154 7.32 8.42 -1.62
C ASP A 154 8.39 8.06 -2.63
N VAL A 155 8.41 6.81 -3.08
CA VAL A 155 9.31 6.34 -4.12
C VAL A 155 8.53 5.65 -5.21
N ASP A 156 8.68 6.16 -6.43
CA ASP A 156 8.14 5.52 -7.61
C ASP A 156 9.24 4.79 -8.37
N LEU A 157 8.96 3.56 -8.75
CA LEU A 157 9.85 2.76 -9.58
C LEU A 157 9.11 2.03 -10.69
N ILE A 158 9.86 1.61 -11.69
CA ILE A 158 9.42 0.70 -12.74
C ILE A 158 10.33 -0.53 -12.72
N ARG A 159 9.74 -1.71 -12.78
CA ARG A 159 10.47 -2.96 -12.94
C ARG A 159 9.98 -3.72 -14.17
N ASP A 160 10.90 -4.20 -14.99
CA ASP A 160 10.56 -5.02 -16.16
C ASP A 160 10.44 -6.52 -15.79
N SER A 161 9.97 -7.32 -16.74
CA SER A 161 9.84 -8.78 -16.59
C SER A 161 11.18 -9.53 -16.43
N LYS A 162 12.31 -8.86 -16.70
CA LYS A 162 13.66 -9.41 -16.53
C LYS A 162 14.27 -9.09 -15.16
N GLY A 163 13.58 -8.28 -14.36
CA GLY A 163 14.05 -7.87 -13.03
C GLY A 163 14.90 -6.59 -13.03
N ASN A 164 14.97 -5.88 -14.15
CA ASN A 164 15.64 -4.57 -14.16
C ASN A 164 14.75 -3.54 -13.48
N VAL A 165 15.30 -2.81 -12.50
CA VAL A 165 14.60 -1.78 -11.73
C VAL A 165 15.12 -0.41 -12.11
N PHE A 166 14.22 0.52 -12.37
CA PHE A 166 14.49 1.94 -12.55
C PHE A 166 13.73 2.74 -11.49
N ILE A 167 14.44 3.50 -10.67
CA ILE A 167 13.84 4.44 -9.71
C ILE A 167 13.47 5.70 -10.47
N ALA A 168 12.18 5.97 -10.60
CA ALA A 168 11.67 7.14 -11.30
C ALA A 168 11.83 8.41 -10.47
N GLY A 169 11.64 8.31 -9.16
CA GLY A 169 11.85 9.44 -8.24
C GLY A 169 11.80 9.03 -6.78
N ILE A 170 12.50 9.80 -5.95
CA ILE A 170 12.40 9.80 -4.49
C ILE A 170 11.86 11.18 -4.12
N MET A 171 10.66 11.23 -3.58
CA MET A 171 9.92 12.45 -3.24
C MET A 171 9.87 12.59 -1.74
N GLU A 172 10.33 13.72 -1.22
CA GLU A 172 10.28 14.04 0.20
C GLU A 172 9.07 14.94 0.47
N HIS A 173 8.20 14.53 1.39
CA HIS A 173 7.02 15.31 1.78
C HIS A 173 7.42 16.53 2.60
N ILE A 174 6.71 17.63 2.38
CA ILE A 174 6.86 18.87 3.15
C ILE A 174 6.04 18.80 4.42
N GLU A 175 4.86 18.18 4.36
CA GLU A 175 3.97 17.96 5.49
C GLU A 175 4.48 16.79 6.35
N GLU A 176 4.05 16.80 7.61
CA GLU A 176 4.39 15.72 8.56
C GLU A 176 3.79 14.38 8.14
N ALA A 177 4.48 13.29 8.49
CA ALA A 177 4.00 11.94 8.24
C ALA A 177 2.62 11.70 8.87
N GLY A 178 1.76 11.02 8.09
CA GLY A 178 0.36 10.76 8.45
C GLY A 178 -0.65 11.66 7.78
N ILE A 179 -0.20 12.70 7.04
CA ILE A 179 -1.05 13.45 6.11
C ILE A 179 -1.07 12.66 4.79
N HIS A 180 -2.26 12.46 4.24
CA HIS A 180 -2.40 11.71 2.99
C HIS A 180 -1.54 12.31 1.88
N SER A 181 -0.83 11.46 1.12
CA SER A 181 0.10 11.90 0.07
C SER A 181 -0.54 12.81 -0.98
N GLY A 182 -1.83 12.61 -1.28
CA GLY A 182 -2.60 13.48 -2.18
C GLY A 182 -2.86 14.89 -1.66
N ASP A 183 -2.69 15.13 -0.36
CA ASP A 183 -2.86 16.41 0.32
C ASP A 183 -1.51 17.05 0.73
N SER A 184 -0.40 16.39 0.38
CA SER A 184 0.96 16.83 0.72
C SER A 184 1.68 17.40 -0.49
N ALA A 185 2.48 18.44 -0.27
CA ALA A 185 3.46 18.89 -1.24
C ALA A 185 4.74 18.05 -1.14
N CYS A 186 5.41 17.82 -2.27
CA CYS A 186 6.63 17.03 -2.31
C CYS A 186 7.79 17.80 -2.95
N SER A 187 9.00 17.56 -2.45
CA SER A 187 10.23 17.99 -3.09
C SER A 187 10.85 16.84 -3.90
N LEU A 188 11.14 17.11 -5.17
CA LEU A 188 11.85 16.21 -6.07
C LEU A 188 12.97 16.99 -6.77
N PRO A 189 14.24 16.67 -6.56
CA PRO A 189 14.78 15.64 -5.66
C PRO A 189 14.54 15.95 -4.18
N PRO A 190 14.71 14.95 -3.28
CA PRO A 190 14.61 15.16 -1.83
C PRO A 190 15.65 16.18 -1.37
N PHE A 191 15.29 17.03 -0.40
CA PHE A 191 16.16 18.15 0.02
C PHE A 191 16.91 17.88 1.33
N SER A 192 16.38 17.02 2.22
CA SER A 192 17.00 16.74 3.52
C SER A 192 17.82 15.44 3.54
N LEU A 193 17.65 14.57 2.54
CA LEU A 193 18.27 13.26 2.52
C LEU A 193 19.74 13.31 2.11
N ASN A 194 20.58 12.64 2.88
CA ASN A 194 21.96 12.40 2.47
C ASN A 194 22.05 11.20 1.52
N LYS A 195 23.18 11.12 0.79
CA LYS A 195 23.39 10.07 -0.23
C LYS A 195 23.36 8.64 0.33
N SER A 196 23.74 8.46 1.59
CA SER A 196 23.67 7.15 2.25
C SER A 196 22.21 6.70 2.44
N MET A 197 21.32 7.62 2.84
CA MET A 197 19.90 7.33 3.00
C MET A 197 19.23 7.10 1.65
N GLU A 198 19.49 7.91 0.64
CA GLU A 198 18.99 7.68 -0.73
C GLU A 198 19.40 6.30 -1.26
N ASN A 199 20.67 5.90 -1.07
CA ASN A 199 21.15 4.58 -1.49
C ASN A 199 20.43 3.45 -0.73
N LYS A 200 20.17 3.64 0.57
CA LYS A 200 19.43 2.67 1.40
C LYS A 200 17.99 2.54 0.92
N ILE A 201 17.32 3.66 0.65
CA ILE A 201 15.96 3.70 0.09
C ILE A 201 15.92 2.95 -1.24
N THR A 202 16.78 3.33 -2.20
CA THR A 202 16.90 2.69 -3.51
C THR A 202 17.07 1.18 -3.40
N LYS A 203 17.96 0.73 -2.51
CA LYS A 203 18.19 -0.69 -2.27
C LYS A 203 16.93 -1.38 -1.75
N TRP A 204 16.29 -0.84 -0.72
CA TRP A 204 15.12 -1.45 -0.09
C TRP A 204 13.94 -1.58 -1.04
N VAL A 205 13.60 -0.50 -1.77
CA VAL A 205 12.48 -0.55 -2.72
C VAL A 205 12.75 -1.49 -3.90
N SER A 206 14.02 -1.60 -4.34
CA SER A 206 14.42 -2.56 -5.36
C SER A 206 14.33 -4.00 -4.86
N ASP A 207 14.77 -4.28 -3.64
CA ASP A 207 14.68 -5.60 -3.02
C ASP A 207 13.22 -6.03 -2.86
N ILE A 208 12.34 -5.12 -2.42
CA ILE A 208 10.90 -5.36 -2.32
C ILE A 208 10.31 -5.68 -3.69
N ALA A 209 10.53 -4.81 -4.70
CA ALA A 209 10.00 -5.00 -6.05
C ALA A 209 10.43 -6.34 -6.66
N ASN A 210 11.67 -6.76 -6.41
CA ASN A 210 12.18 -8.05 -6.85
C ASN A 210 11.55 -9.22 -6.09
N LYS A 211 11.40 -9.09 -4.77
CA LYS A 211 10.84 -10.15 -3.91
C LYS A 211 9.39 -10.46 -4.23
N ILE A 212 8.57 -9.42 -4.44
CA ILE A 212 7.15 -9.58 -4.81
C ILE A 212 6.92 -9.75 -6.32
N ASN A 213 8.00 -9.69 -7.11
CA ASN A 213 7.98 -9.87 -8.56
C ASN A 213 7.07 -8.87 -9.29
N VAL A 214 7.19 -7.60 -8.97
CA VAL A 214 6.47 -6.51 -9.66
C VAL A 214 6.82 -6.49 -11.15
N ILE A 215 5.83 -6.25 -11.99
CA ILE A 215 6.00 -5.97 -13.42
C ILE A 215 5.22 -4.70 -13.75
N GLY A 216 5.94 -3.62 -14.00
CA GLY A 216 5.37 -2.29 -14.23
C GLY A 216 5.74 -1.32 -13.11
N LEU A 217 4.81 -0.45 -12.78
CA LEU A 217 4.97 0.58 -11.75
C LEU A 217 4.83 -0.01 -10.34
N MET A 218 5.56 0.56 -9.39
CA MET A 218 5.35 0.36 -7.97
C MET A 218 5.62 1.66 -7.23
N ASN A 219 4.67 2.07 -6.41
CA ASN A 219 4.88 3.12 -5.42
C ASN A 219 5.19 2.50 -4.05
N THR A 220 6.11 3.11 -3.31
CA THR A 220 6.44 2.71 -1.94
C THR A 220 6.43 3.93 -1.04
N GLN A 221 5.63 3.88 0.01
CA GLN A 221 5.61 4.88 1.06
C GLN A 221 6.54 4.46 2.20
N LEU A 222 7.43 5.37 2.58
CA LEU A 222 8.42 5.18 3.63
C LEU A 222 8.35 6.33 4.63
N ALA A 223 8.89 6.08 5.82
CA ALA A 223 9.09 7.13 6.82
C ALA A 223 10.50 7.07 7.39
N ILE A 224 11.05 8.23 7.68
CA ILE A 224 12.34 8.37 8.38
C ILE A 224 12.09 9.00 9.74
N LYS A 225 12.45 8.26 10.79
CA LYS A 225 12.37 8.70 12.18
C LYS A 225 13.70 8.42 12.87
N ASP A 226 14.31 9.46 13.48
CA ASP A 226 15.58 9.33 14.22
C ASP A 226 16.68 8.61 13.41
N ASN A 227 16.85 8.96 12.14
CA ASN A 227 17.75 8.33 11.15
C ASN A 227 17.43 6.84 10.85
N ALA A 228 16.34 6.30 11.34
CA ALA A 228 15.86 4.97 10.97
C ALA A 228 14.82 5.06 9.85
N LEU A 229 14.99 4.22 8.82
CA LEU A 229 14.07 4.10 7.69
C LEU A 229 13.07 2.99 7.98
N TYR A 230 11.79 3.23 7.65
CA TYR A 230 10.67 2.30 7.78
C TYR A 230 9.87 2.24 6.49
N VAL A 231 9.38 1.08 6.10
CA VAL A 231 8.39 0.92 5.04
C VAL A 231 7.00 1.00 5.67
N LEU A 232 6.13 1.83 5.10
CA LEU A 232 4.74 2.00 5.54
C LEU A 232 3.79 1.19 4.67
N GLU A 233 3.93 1.31 3.34
CA GLU A 233 3.01 0.74 2.36
C GLU A 233 3.69 0.54 1.01
N VAL A 234 3.21 -0.43 0.24
CA VAL A 234 3.64 -0.69 -1.14
C VAL A 234 2.41 -0.89 -2.02
N ASN A 235 2.41 -0.21 -3.15
CA ASN A 235 1.34 -0.27 -4.17
C ASN A 235 1.95 -0.72 -5.51
N PRO A 236 1.93 -2.02 -5.80
CA PRO A 236 2.49 -2.59 -7.02
C PRO A 236 1.61 -2.44 -8.26
#